data_2efc79c341f84896b7ce4e04cfbb2e5d
#
_entry.id   2efc79c341f84896b7ce4e04cfbb2e5d
#
_cell.length_a   1.000
_cell.length_b   1.000
_cell.length_c   1.000
_cell.angle_alpha   90.00
_cell.angle_beta   90.00
_cell.angle_gamma   90.00
#
_symmetry.space_group_name_H-M   'P 1'
#
loop_
_entity.id
_entity.type
_entity.pdbx_description
1 polymer ?
#
loop_
_entity_poly.entity_id
_entity_poly.type
_entity_poly.pdbx_seq_one_letter_code
_entity_poly.pdbx_strand_id
1 'polypeptide(L)'
;MKKYIFGIFVIFLLSGCSFLPQSLNFYKPSYSQNATEERLRSASRKWQKTPYVLGGTSRRGADCSGFTQTLMREFGILLPRTTKTQMASGIKVSKAKLKAGDLVFFKTGRGPNGLHVGIYLSRNEFVHLSTKGGSKIVNLNNAYWKSRYIGARRYMK
;
A
#
# COMPACT_ATOMS: atom_id res chain seq x y z
N MET A 1 14.74 -25.83 85.00
CA MET A 1 13.59 -25.38 84.17
C MET A 1 14.19 -24.76 82.95
N LYS A 2 14.16 -25.50 81.84
CA LYS A 2 14.68 -25.03 80.51
C LYS A 2 13.53 -24.58 79.68
N LYS A 3 13.50 -23.28 79.29
CA LYS A 3 12.53 -22.69 78.37
C LYS A 3 13.08 -22.78 76.91
N TYR A 4 12.43 -23.56 76.07
CA TYR A 4 12.75 -23.61 74.67
C TYR A 4 11.93 -22.51 73.92
N ILE A 5 12.65 -21.57 73.30
CA ILE A 5 12.09 -20.55 72.48
C ILE A 5 12.05 -21.14 71.02
N PHE A 6 10.84 -21.39 70.52
CA PHE A 6 10.63 -21.87 69.17
C PHE A 6 10.61 -20.66 68.20
N GLY A 7 11.72 -20.49 67.46
CA GLY A 7 11.85 -19.44 66.46
C GLY A 7 11.06 -19.86 65.21
N ILE A 8 10.01 -19.11 64.89
CA ILE A 8 9.25 -19.27 63.64
C ILE A 8 10.03 -18.61 62.51
N PHE A 9 10.57 -19.42 61.62
CA PHE A 9 11.26 -18.95 60.41
C PHE A 9 10.21 -18.70 59.33
N VAL A 10 9.80 -17.45 59.11
CA VAL A 10 8.90 -17.08 58.03
C VAL A 10 9.70 -16.99 56.73
N ILE A 11 9.52 -17.99 55.86
CA ILE A 11 10.09 -17.99 54.50
C ILE A 11 9.20 -17.13 53.63
N PHE A 12 9.66 -15.93 53.29
CA PHE A 12 9.07 -15.11 52.25
C PHE A 12 9.41 -15.71 50.87
N LEU A 13 8.45 -16.43 50.26
CA LEU A 13 8.55 -16.79 48.87
C LEU A 13 8.27 -15.54 48.01
N LEU A 14 9.34 -14.91 47.53
CA LEU A 14 9.26 -13.88 46.47
C LEU A 14 8.85 -14.54 45.18
N SER A 15 7.53 -14.53 44.87
CA SER A 15 7.02 -14.84 43.56
C SER A 15 7.45 -13.72 42.58
N GLY A 16 8.61 -13.89 41.96
CA GLY A 16 9.05 -13.04 40.88
C GLY A 16 8.13 -13.26 39.66
N CYS A 17 7.15 -12.39 39.48
CA CYS A 17 6.47 -12.28 38.18
C CYS A 17 7.50 -11.82 37.14
N SER A 18 8.03 -12.77 36.38
CA SER A 18 8.81 -12.48 35.18
C SER A 18 7.89 -11.83 34.17
N PHE A 19 7.88 -10.51 34.16
CA PHE A 19 7.26 -9.73 33.10
C PHE A 19 8.15 -9.89 31.85
N LEU A 20 7.87 -10.93 31.05
CA LEU A 20 8.45 -11.06 29.72
C LEU A 20 7.87 -9.94 28.88
N PRO A 21 8.68 -9.08 28.24
CA PRO A 21 8.15 -8.13 27.28
C PRO A 21 7.53 -8.94 26.15
N GLN A 22 6.19 -8.87 26.02
CA GLN A 22 5.52 -9.32 24.82
C GLN A 22 6.15 -8.55 23.65
N SER A 23 6.98 -9.22 22.87
CA SER A 23 7.40 -8.72 21.58
C SER A 23 6.12 -8.38 20.81
N LEU A 24 5.90 -7.10 20.57
CA LEU A 24 4.84 -6.61 19.68
C LEU A 24 5.12 -7.19 18.30
N ASN A 25 4.64 -8.41 18.06
CA ASN A 25 4.56 -8.95 16.73
C ASN A 25 3.62 -8.03 15.95
N PHE A 26 4.20 -7.05 15.26
CA PHE A 26 3.49 -6.32 14.23
C PHE A 26 3.06 -7.34 13.18
N TYR A 27 1.85 -7.89 13.36
CA TYR A 27 1.23 -8.75 12.38
C TYR A 27 1.09 -7.96 11.07
N LYS A 28 2.03 -8.19 10.16
CA LYS A 28 1.96 -7.66 8.80
C LYS A 28 1.06 -8.60 8.02
N PRO A 29 -0.20 -8.23 7.72
CA PRO A 29 -1.10 -9.14 7.03
C PRO A 29 -0.52 -9.49 5.66
N SER A 30 -0.19 -10.75 5.46
CA SER A 30 0.12 -11.31 4.14
C SER A 30 -1.19 -11.50 3.40
N TYR A 31 -1.57 -10.53 2.58
CA TYR A 31 -2.74 -10.68 1.71
C TYR A 31 -2.42 -11.60 0.53
N SER A 32 -3.29 -12.58 0.28
CA SER A 32 -3.25 -13.32 -0.98
C SER A 32 -3.43 -12.32 -2.14
N GLN A 33 -2.91 -12.63 -3.34
CA GLN A 33 -3.03 -11.74 -4.50
C GLN A 33 -4.49 -11.42 -4.85
N ASN A 34 -5.39 -12.40 -4.69
CA ASN A 34 -6.83 -12.22 -4.92
C ASN A 34 -7.46 -11.25 -3.91
N ALA A 35 -7.13 -11.38 -2.61
CA ALA A 35 -7.63 -10.48 -1.59
C ALA A 35 -7.09 -9.06 -1.77
N THR A 36 -5.84 -8.90 -2.19
CA THR A 36 -5.25 -7.60 -2.52
C THR A 36 -5.99 -6.94 -3.69
N GLU A 37 -6.22 -7.69 -4.76
CA GLU A 37 -6.94 -7.20 -5.94
C GLU A 37 -8.37 -6.75 -5.58
N GLU A 38 -9.14 -7.60 -4.90
CA GLU A 38 -10.51 -7.31 -4.52
C GLU A 38 -10.61 -6.05 -3.66
N ARG A 39 -9.71 -5.92 -2.69
CA ARG A 39 -9.63 -4.75 -1.83
C ARG A 39 -9.26 -3.49 -2.60
N LEU A 40 -8.33 -3.56 -3.56
CA LEU A 40 -7.98 -2.44 -4.46
C LEU A 40 -9.17 -2.04 -5.34
N ARG A 41 -9.90 -3.00 -5.92
CA ARG A 41 -11.10 -2.75 -6.70
C ARG A 41 -12.18 -2.05 -5.85
N SER A 42 -12.43 -2.56 -4.65
CA SER A 42 -13.40 -1.98 -3.72
C SER A 42 -13.02 -0.55 -3.31
N ALA A 43 -11.77 -0.34 -2.88
CA ALA A 43 -11.28 0.98 -2.50
C ALA A 43 -11.32 1.99 -3.65
N SER A 44 -10.96 1.57 -4.86
CA SER A 44 -10.95 2.44 -6.04
C SER A 44 -12.35 2.88 -6.48
N ARG A 45 -13.41 2.08 -6.25
CA ARG A 45 -14.79 2.47 -6.55
C ARG A 45 -15.22 3.75 -5.85
N LYS A 46 -14.71 4.01 -4.66
CA LYS A 46 -14.98 5.25 -3.91
C LYS A 46 -14.47 6.52 -4.60
N TRP A 47 -13.64 6.38 -5.64
CA TRP A 47 -13.01 7.46 -6.40
C TRP A 47 -13.60 7.68 -7.80
N GLN A 48 -14.64 6.96 -8.18
CA GLN A 48 -15.21 7.01 -9.53
C GLN A 48 -15.66 8.39 -10.01
N LYS A 49 -16.04 9.29 -9.09
CA LYS A 49 -16.47 10.66 -9.42
C LYS A 49 -15.46 11.72 -8.98
N THR A 50 -14.27 11.32 -8.54
CA THR A 50 -13.25 12.25 -8.07
C THR A 50 -12.73 13.12 -9.21
N PRO A 51 -12.79 14.46 -9.09
CA PRO A 51 -12.19 15.36 -10.07
C PRO A 51 -10.67 15.18 -10.13
N TYR A 52 -10.11 15.33 -11.35
CA TYR A 52 -8.67 15.38 -11.49
C TYR A 52 -8.17 16.78 -11.15
N VAL A 53 -7.44 16.89 -10.04
CA VAL A 53 -6.87 18.15 -9.55
C VAL A 53 -5.39 17.95 -9.30
N LEU A 54 -4.55 18.72 -10.01
CA LEU A 54 -3.10 18.67 -9.85
C LEU A 54 -2.70 19.03 -8.41
N GLY A 55 -1.84 18.19 -7.80
CA GLY A 55 -1.44 18.34 -6.39
C GLY A 55 -2.47 17.79 -5.38
N GLY A 56 -3.67 17.41 -5.81
CA GLY A 56 -4.68 16.86 -4.94
C GLY A 56 -4.41 15.43 -4.48
N THR A 57 -4.93 15.08 -3.29
CA THR A 57 -4.74 13.76 -2.64
C THR A 57 -6.02 13.22 -2.00
N SER A 58 -7.17 13.81 -2.29
CA SER A 58 -8.43 13.45 -1.66
C SER A 58 -9.52 13.16 -2.69
N ARG A 59 -10.65 12.58 -2.24
CA ARG A 59 -11.81 12.35 -3.11
C ARG A 59 -12.51 13.64 -3.56
N ARG A 60 -12.18 14.79 -2.98
CA ARG A 60 -12.63 16.11 -3.47
C ARG A 60 -11.79 16.61 -4.65
N GLY A 61 -10.64 15.99 -4.88
CA GLY A 61 -9.73 16.26 -5.99
C GLY A 61 -8.40 15.59 -5.77
N ALA A 62 -7.91 14.92 -6.80
CA ALA A 62 -6.60 14.26 -6.78
C ALA A 62 -5.94 14.26 -8.16
N ASP A 63 -4.61 14.13 -8.19
CA ASP A 63 -3.89 13.73 -9.39
C ASP A 63 -3.60 12.21 -9.37
N CYS A 64 -3.00 11.68 -10.43
CA CYS A 64 -2.73 10.25 -10.56
C CYS A 64 -1.84 9.71 -9.43
N SER A 65 -0.79 10.43 -9.03
CA SER A 65 0.10 10.01 -7.94
C SER A 65 -0.49 10.23 -6.55
N GLY A 66 -1.32 11.25 -6.36
CA GLY A 66 -2.08 11.46 -5.13
C GLY A 66 -3.12 10.36 -4.90
N PHE A 67 -3.78 9.92 -5.98
CA PHE A 67 -4.68 8.77 -5.95
C PHE A 67 -3.95 7.49 -5.54
N THR A 68 -2.84 7.13 -6.22
CA THR A 68 -2.08 5.93 -5.88
C THR A 68 -1.52 6.00 -4.46
N GLN A 69 -0.99 7.16 -4.03
CA GLN A 69 -0.49 7.39 -2.68
C GLN A 69 -1.57 7.13 -1.62
N THR A 70 -2.77 7.67 -1.83
CA THR A 70 -3.85 7.54 -0.85
C THR A 70 -4.41 6.12 -0.82
N LEU A 71 -4.56 5.48 -1.97
CA LEU A 71 -5.04 4.10 -2.04
C LEU A 71 -4.06 3.13 -1.38
N MET A 72 -2.77 3.25 -1.67
CA MET A 72 -1.74 2.36 -1.10
C MET A 72 -1.54 2.55 0.40
N ARG A 73 -1.86 3.73 0.92
CA ARG A 73 -1.86 3.98 2.37
C ARG A 73 -2.87 3.10 3.12
N GLU A 74 -4.00 2.72 2.50
CA GLU A 74 -4.96 1.77 3.08
C GLU A 74 -4.37 0.36 3.27
N PHE A 75 -3.24 0.07 2.60
CA PHE A 75 -2.46 -1.16 2.75
C PHE A 75 -1.21 -0.98 3.63
N GLY A 76 -1.07 0.17 4.30
CA GLY A 76 0.10 0.50 5.11
C GLY A 76 1.35 0.84 4.29
N ILE A 77 1.20 1.14 2.99
CA ILE A 77 2.30 1.49 2.10
C ILE A 77 2.37 3.00 1.92
N LEU A 78 3.49 3.58 2.33
CA LEU A 78 3.76 5.01 2.17
C LEU A 78 4.50 5.24 0.84
N LEU A 79 3.80 5.79 -0.13
CA LEU A 79 4.39 6.16 -1.42
C LEU A 79 4.90 7.60 -1.42
N PRO A 80 5.97 7.90 -2.19
CA PRO A 80 6.35 9.28 -2.50
C PRO A 80 5.20 10.04 -3.17
N ARG A 81 5.22 11.39 -3.08
CA ARG A 81 4.09 12.22 -3.55
C ARG A 81 3.95 12.27 -5.07
N THR A 82 5.04 12.26 -5.82
CA THR A 82 4.98 12.50 -7.28
C THR A 82 5.17 11.24 -8.08
N THR A 83 4.60 11.19 -9.30
CA THR A 83 4.80 10.07 -10.22
C THR A 83 6.27 9.80 -10.50
N LYS A 84 7.09 10.85 -10.66
CA LYS A 84 8.53 10.72 -10.90
C LYS A 84 9.24 10.03 -9.74
N THR A 85 8.96 10.44 -8.51
CA THR A 85 9.58 9.83 -7.30
C THR A 85 9.04 8.44 -7.03
N GLN A 86 7.75 8.18 -7.29
CA GLN A 86 7.19 6.83 -7.23
C GLN A 86 7.86 5.89 -8.26
N MET A 87 8.19 6.39 -9.45
CA MET A 87 8.88 5.59 -10.47
C MET A 87 10.37 5.38 -10.13
N ALA A 88 11.01 6.34 -9.47
CA ALA A 88 12.40 6.24 -9.06
C ALA A 88 12.65 5.32 -7.87
N SER A 89 11.63 5.11 -7.02
CA SER A 89 11.69 4.30 -5.80
C SER A 89 11.00 2.95 -6.00
N GLY A 90 11.07 2.06 -4.99
CA GLY A 90 10.50 0.72 -5.05
C GLY A 90 11.31 -0.26 -5.90
N ILE A 91 10.91 -1.52 -5.87
CA ILE A 91 11.59 -2.61 -6.58
C ILE A 91 11.12 -2.64 -8.04
N LYS A 92 12.04 -2.63 -9.00
CA LYS A 92 11.73 -2.73 -10.42
C LYS A 92 11.10 -4.10 -10.73
N VAL A 93 9.99 -4.09 -11.48
CA VAL A 93 9.25 -5.31 -11.85
C VAL A 93 9.08 -5.36 -13.36
N SER A 94 9.36 -6.54 -13.96
CA SER A 94 9.06 -6.77 -15.38
C SER A 94 7.54 -6.93 -15.61
N LYS A 95 7.06 -6.59 -16.79
CA LYS A 95 5.63 -6.69 -17.15
C LYS A 95 5.08 -8.11 -16.93
N ALA A 96 5.87 -9.15 -17.20
CA ALA A 96 5.47 -10.55 -17.03
C ALA A 96 5.34 -10.99 -15.54
N LYS A 97 5.94 -10.23 -14.61
CA LYS A 97 5.92 -10.54 -13.16
C LYS A 97 5.04 -9.60 -12.36
N LEU A 98 4.13 -8.88 -13.02
CA LEU A 98 3.20 -7.97 -12.35
C LEU A 98 2.27 -8.71 -11.39
N LYS A 99 2.04 -8.12 -10.22
CA LYS A 99 1.13 -8.60 -9.18
C LYS A 99 0.22 -7.45 -8.72
N ALA A 100 -0.94 -7.79 -8.16
CA ALA A 100 -1.84 -6.80 -7.58
C ALA A 100 -1.10 -5.89 -6.58
N GLY A 101 -1.27 -4.57 -6.73
CA GLY A 101 -0.59 -3.55 -5.93
C GLY A 101 0.71 -3.01 -6.55
N ASP A 102 1.22 -3.58 -7.64
CA ASP A 102 2.35 -2.98 -8.36
C ASP A 102 1.93 -1.67 -9.03
N LEU A 103 2.76 -0.65 -8.95
CA LEU A 103 2.56 0.58 -9.69
C LEU A 103 3.02 0.41 -11.14
N VAL A 104 2.17 0.82 -12.07
CA VAL A 104 2.46 0.83 -13.51
C VAL A 104 2.55 2.26 -14.02
N PHE A 105 3.57 2.56 -14.82
CA PHE A 105 3.94 3.91 -15.25
C PHE A 105 3.85 4.06 -16.74
N PHE A 106 3.44 5.27 -17.17
CA PHE A 106 3.19 5.59 -18.57
C PHE A 106 3.74 6.98 -18.91
N LYS A 107 4.20 7.16 -20.16
CA LYS A 107 4.51 8.46 -20.75
C LYS A 107 3.34 8.91 -21.61
N THR A 108 2.46 9.73 -21.03
CA THR A 108 1.21 10.15 -21.69
C THR A 108 1.28 11.52 -22.34
N GLY A 109 2.35 12.29 -22.07
CA GLY A 109 2.47 13.69 -22.45
C GLY A 109 1.55 14.64 -21.68
N ARG A 110 0.75 14.12 -20.73
CA ARG A 110 -0.17 14.88 -19.87
C ARG A 110 0.28 14.79 -18.42
N GLY A 111 -0.14 15.76 -17.61
CA GLY A 111 0.25 15.83 -16.19
C GLY A 111 1.70 16.30 -16.00
N PRO A 112 2.18 16.36 -14.75
CA PRO A 112 3.54 16.77 -14.44
C PRO A 112 4.56 15.87 -15.12
N ASN A 113 5.51 16.47 -15.85
CA ASN A 113 6.56 15.78 -16.60
C ASN A 113 6.04 14.79 -17.67
N GLY A 114 4.77 14.90 -18.12
CA GLY A 114 4.18 13.99 -19.08
C GLY A 114 4.02 12.56 -18.60
N LEU A 115 4.14 12.32 -17.30
CA LEU A 115 4.07 10.99 -16.66
C LEU A 115 2.68 10.72 -16.08
N HIS A 116 2.32 9.44 -16.06
CA HIS A 116 1.09 8.94 -15.44
C HIS A 116 1.36 7.64 -14.68
N VAL A 117 0.56 7.37 -13.66
CA VAL A 117 0.69 6.18 -12.82
C VAL A 117 -0.68 5.59 -12.51
N GLY A 118 -0.72 4.26 -12.41
CA GLY A 118 -1.86 3.49 -11.90
C GLY A 118 -1.39 2.32 -11.05
N ILE A 119 -2.33 1.57 -10.49
CA ILE A 119 -2.08 0.39 -9.67
C ILE A 119 -2.56 -0.83 -10.44
N TYR A 120 -1.67 -1.78 -10.67
CA TYR A 120 -1.99 -3.05 -11.32
C TYR A 120 -2.93 -3.89 -10.43
N LEU A 121 -3.87 -4.55 -11.05
CA LEU A 121 -4.83 -5.46 -10.42
C LEU A 121 -4.49 -6.91 -10.77
N SER A 122 -5.00 -7.40 -11.89
CA SER A 122 -4.73 -8.72 -12.46
C SER A 122 -5.10 -8.74 -13.94
N ARG A 123 -4.83 -9.83 -14.66
CA ARG A 123 -5.29 -10.06 -16.05
C ARG A 123 -5.06 -8.87 -16.99
N ASN A 124 -3.89 -8.20 -16.84
CA ASN A 124 -3.53 -6.96 -17.54
C ASN A 124 -4.43 -5.75 -17.24
N GLU A 125 -5.22 -5.78 -16.17
CA GLU A 125 -5.99 -4.62 -15.74
C GLU A 125 -5.22 -3.80 -14.70
N PHE A 126 -5.42 -2.49 -14.76
CA PHE A 126 -4.94 -1.57 -13.74
C PHE A 126 -5.97 -0.48 -13.49
N VAL A 127 -5.96 0.08 -12.29
CA VAL A 127 -6.78 1.22 -11.93
C VAL A 127 -5.94 2.49 -11.90
N HIS A 128 -6.48 3.59 -12.44
CA HIS A 128 -5.85 4.89 -12.40
C HIS A 128 -6.89 6.00 -12.18
N LEU A 129 -6.46 7.18 -11.77
CA LEU A 129 -7.33 8.35 -11.76
C LEU A 129 -7.29 9.00 -13.16
N SER A 130 -8.42 8.94 -13.84
CA SER A 130 -8.60 9.55 -15.16
C SER A 130 -8.81 11.06 -15.03
N THR A 131 -8.35 11.83 -16.02
CA THR A 131 -8.69 13.25 -16.14
C THR A 131 -10.17 13.49 -16.44
N LYS A 132 -10.92 12.43 -16.79
CA LYS A 132 -12.36 12.47 -17.05
C LYS A 132 -13.06 11.36 -16.26
N GLY A 133 -13.86 11.74 -15.26
CA GLY A 133 -14.75 10.82 -14.55
C GLY A 133 -14.11 9.96 -13.47
N GLY A 134 -13.04 10.44 -12.81
CA GLY A 134 -12.46 9.79 -11.62
C GLY A 134 -11.70 8.50 -11.91
N SER A 135 -11.71 7.56 -10.95
CA SER A 135 -11.00 6.29 -11.10
C SER A 135 -11.62 5.41 -12.17
N LYS A 136 -10.77 4.80 -12.98
CA LYS A 136 -11.15 3.85 -14.04
C LYS A 136 -10.25 2.63 -14.03
N ILE A 137 -10.84 1.48 -14.30
CA ILE A 137 -10.10 0.24 -14.56
C ILE A 137 -9.99 0.10 -16.08
N VAL A 138 -8.79 -0.11 -16.56
CA VAL A 138 -8.47 -0.21 -17.98
C VAL A 138 -7.44 -1.31 -18.21
N ASN A 139 -7.34 -1.79 -19.46
CA ASN A 139 -6.44 -2.90 -19.79
C ASN A 139 -5.10 -2.38 -20.34
N LEU A 140 -3.98 -2.93 -19.84
CA LEU A 140 -2.61 -2.63 -20.29
C LEU A 140 -2.35 -2.96 -21.75
N ASN A 141 -3.14 -3.86 -22.33
CA ASN A 141 -3.02 -4.27 -23.73
C ASN A 141 -3.84 -3.37 -24.68
N ASN A 142 -4.66 -2.46 -24.14
CA ASN A 142 -5.26 -1.42 -24.95
C ASN A 142 -4.17 -0.62 -25.68
N ALA A 143 -4.36 -0.32 -26.97
CA ALA A 143 -3.34 0.30 -27.83
C ALA A 143 -2.77 1.59 -27.22
N TYR A 144 -3.62 2.44 -26.62
CA TYR A 144 -3.20 3.69 -25.96
C TYR A 144 -2.23 3.45 -24.80
N TRP A 145 -2.54 2.49 -23.92
CA TRP A 145 -1.74 2.19 -22.74
C TRP A 145 -0.50 1.35 -23.05
N LYS A 146 -0.67 0.37 -23.97
CA LYS A 146 0.42 -0.51 -24.39
C LYS A 146 1.61 0.28 -24.97
N SER A 147 1.33 1.25 -25.85
CA SER A 147 2.38 2.06 -26.50
C SER A 147 3.05 3.07 -25.56
N ARG A 148 2.44 3.38 -24.43
CA ARG A 148 2.92 4.38 -23.45
C ARG A 148 3.51 3.80 -22.18
N TYR A 149 3.43 2.49 -22.00
CA TYR A 149 3.98 1.81 -20.84
C TYR A 149 5.50 1.93 -20.77
N ILE A 150 6.03 2.39 -19.64
CA ILE A 150 7.47 2.63 -19.43
C ILE A 150 8.06 1.82 -18.27
N GLY A 151 7.25 1.06 -17.53
CA GLY A 151 7.75 0.19 -16.47
C GLY A 151 6.83 0.05 -15.27
N ALA A 152 7.29 -0.71 -14.29
CA ALA A 152 6.55 -0.92 -13.04
C ALA A 152 7.46 -0.93 -11.82
N ARG A 153 6.87 -0.68 -10.63
CA ARG A 153 7.53 -0.74 -9.33
C ARG A 153 6.66 -1.46 -8.31
N ARG A 154 7.28 -2.27 -7.48
CA ARG A 154 6.66 -2.96 -6.32
C ARG A 154 7.05 -2.27 -5.03
N TYR A 155 6.07 -1.98 -4.21
CA TYR A 155 6.21 -1.43 -2.87
C TYR A 155 5.65 -2.38 -1.80
N MET A 156 4.75 -3.28 -2.17
CA MET A 156 4.25 -4.34 -1.30
C MET A 156 5.28 -5.49 -1.27
N LYS A 157 5.58 -6.00 -0.07
CA LYS A 157 6.43 -7.18 0.13
C LYS A 157 5.61 -8.45 0.09
#